data_7b606e5ced59f6db8f0150ef22fdb55f
#
_entry.id   7b606e5ced59f6db8f0150ef22fdb55f
#
_cell.length_a   1.000
_cell.length_b   1.000
_cell.length_c   1.000
_cell.angle_alpha   90.00
_cell.angle_beta   90.00
_cell.angle_gamma   90.00
#
_symmetry.space_group_name_H-M   'P 1'
#
loop_
_entity.id
_entity.type
_entity.pdbx_description
1 polymer ?
#
loop_
_entity_poly.entity_id
_entity_poly.type
_entity_poly.pdbx_seq_one_letter_code
_entity_poly.pdbx_strand_id
1 'polypeptide(L)'
;MNSKQRLSAYLKGEKVDRRPSLIVIGSAVCRFANDGRGMDIETYCKDWKKMAQAAAAAAREFKLDFIQIASDLLREAEGYGSQVTFYKDKLPTMTRAALSDISEVDRLRPLKAKDIPRLYDLVEAAQWALSDPDVDPMVLAVGPMTVAGNVRGVEDLMVDMLDEPEACEKLLDIVSDTTLDFISCLAEKGVKYVYVADPVASLVSPAVYGKFVFPVHKKIYDHMKKLGITGRLHVCGNTSGIIKYTSALGAAIVDVDHLVDFRQALEIADGKCLLNGNIDPVADVYTCDAAHTRQAILDAASSVSNARALFMPGCRLNPAFAINTSSVLQE
;
A
#
# COMPACT_ATOMS: atom_id res chain seq x y z
N MET A 1 18.83 -3.46 -17.78
CA MET A 1 18.60 -2.39 -16.78
C MET A 1 18.55 -3.02 -15.39
N ASN A 2 19.05 -2.33 -14.34
CA ASN A 2 18.71 -2.75 -12.97
C ASN A 2 17.31 -2.25 -12.58
N SER A 3 16.82 -2.67 -11.42
CA SER A 3 15.44 -2.35 -10.98
C SER A 3 15.20 -0.85 -10.78
N LYS A 4 16.16 -0.12 -10.19
CA LYS A 4 16.10 1.35 -10.03
C LYS A 4 15.93 2.07 -11.36
N GLN A 5 16.75 1.70 -12.34
CA GLN A 5 16.72 2.28 -13.69
C GLN A 5 15.40 1.95 -14.39
N ARG A 6 14.94 0.70 -14.30
CA ARG A 6 13.73 0.21 -14.97
C ARG A 6 12.49 0.93 -14.44
N LEU A 7 12.30 0.97 -13.12
CA LEU A 7 11.13 1.62 -12.53
C LEU A 7 11.11 3.13 -12.86
N SER A 8 12.25 3.80 -12.69
CA SER A 8 12.36 5.25 -13.01
C SER A 8 12.07 5.52 -14.48
N ALA A 9 12.66 4.76 -15.41
CA ALA A 9 12.45 4.91 -16.85
C ALA A 9 10.99 4.66 -17.24
N TYR A 10 10.39 3.58 -16.71
CA TYR A 10 9.00 3.25 -17.00
C TYR A 10 8.04 4.33 -16.52
N LEU A 11 8.25 4.88 -15.34
CA LEU A 11 7.43 5.98 -14.81
C LEU A 11 7.52 7.25 -15.67
N LYS A 12 8.64 7.49 -16.33
CA LYS A 12 8.83 8.61 -17.29
C LYS A 12 8.30 8.33 -18.69
N GLY A 13 7.85 7.10 -18.96
CA GLY A 13 7.43 6.70 -20.31
C GLY A 13 8.58 6.34 -21.27
N GLU A 14 9.77 6.13 -20.73
CA GLU A 14 10.95 5.72 -21.49
C GLU A 14 10.90 4.22 -21.79
N LYS A 15 11.65 3.80 -22.82
CA LYS A 15 11.76 2.38 -23.18
C LYS A 15 12.50 1.60 -22.11
N VAL A 16 11.96 0.45 -21.73
CA VAL A 16 12.54 -0.47 -20.77
C VAL A 16 12.76 -1.86 -21.36
N ASP A 17 13.60 -2.67 -20.73
CA ASP A 17 13.87 -4.04 -21.12
C ASP A 17 12.69 -5.01 -20.83
N ARG A 18 11.93 -4.74 -19.77
CA ARG A 18 10.66 -5.38 -19.41
C ARG A 18 9.79 -4.42 -18.58
N ARG A 19 8.52 -4.68 -18.44
CA ARG A 19 7.66 -3.93 -17.49
C ARG A 19 8.14 -4.15 -16.05
N PRO A 20 8.09 -3.12 -15.18
CA PRO A 20 8.43 -3.28 -13.76
C PRO A 20 7.46 -4.24 -13.06
N SER A 21 8.00 -5.07 -12.17
CA SER A 21 7.22 -5.93 -11.29
C SER A 21 6.99 -5.25 -9.94
N LEU A 22 5.74 -4.86 -9.66
CA LEU A 22 5.33 -4.13 -8.45
C LEU A 22 4.35 -4.94 -7.59
N ILE A 23 4.54 -6.25 -7.52
CA ILE A 23 3.67 -7.18 -6.79
C ILE A 23 3.79 -6.94 -5.29
N VAL A 24 2.65 -6.82 -4.60
CA VAL A 24 2.58 -6.71 -3.15
C VAL A 24 2.55 -8.11 -2.54
N ILE A 25 3.68 -8.54 -1.99
CA ILE A 25 3.81 -9.87 -1.38
C ILE A 25 3.28 -9.87 0.07
N GLY A 26 3.32 -8.72 0.76
CA GLY A 26 2.86 -8.60 2.14
C GLY A 26 3.65 -9.51 3.10
N SER A 27 2.96 -10.08 4.08
CA SER A 27 3.59 -10.95 5.10
C SER A 27 4.14 -12.27 4.54
N ALA A 28 3.87 -12.62 3.28
CA ALA A 28 4.49 -13.79 2.66
C ALA A 28 6.02 -13.69 2.56
N VAL A 29 6.58 -12.48 2.65
CA VAL A 29 8.03 -12.26 2.75
C VAL A 29 8.67 -12.99 3.94
N CYS A 30 7.92 -13.28 5.00
CA CYS A 30 8.39 -14.05 6.15
C CYS A 30 8.99 -15.41 5.78
N ARG A 31 8.54 -16.01 4.68
CA ARG A 31 9.04 -17.31 4.18
C ARG A 31 10.48 -17.22 3.69
N PHE A 32 10.94 -16.05 3.30
CA PHE A 32 12.29 -15.79 2.77
C PHE A 32 13.29 -15.32 3.84
N ALA A 33 12.83 -15.15 5.08
CA ALA A 33 13.70 -14.79 6.19
C ALA A 33 14.64 -15.93 6.58
N ASN A 34 15.75 -15.59 7.25
CA ASN A 34 16.70 -16.56 7.79
C ASN A 34 17.19 -17.62 6.78
N ASP A 35 17.55 -17.17 5.58
CA ASP A 35 18.00 -18.05 4.47
C ASP A 35 16.97 -19.13 4.10
N GLY A 36 15.69 -18.73 4.06
CA GLY A 36 14.57 -19.61 3.70
C GLY A 36 14.01 -20.46 4.83
N ARG A 37 14.55 -20.35 6.05
CA ARG A 37 13.98 -21.02 7.23
C ARG A 37 12.69 -20.38 7.74
N GLY A 38 12.41 -19.15 7.28
CA GLY A 38 11.23 -18.40 7.66
C GLY A 38 11.34 -17.67 9.00
N MET A 39 10.35 -16.84 9.29
CA MET A 39 10.12 -16.23 10.61
C MET A 39 8.63 -16.14 10.88
N ASP A 40 8.26 -16.01 12.14
CA ASP A 40 6.87 -15.77 12.53
C ASP A 40 6.44 -14.32 12.27
N ILE A 41 5.13 -14.12 12.18
CA ILE A 41 4.52 -12.83 11.84
C ILE A 41 4.73 -11.79 12.95
N GLU A 42 4.74 -12.19 14.22
CA GLU A 42 5.02 -11.27 15.33
C GLU A 42 6.42 -10.68 15.20
N THR A 43 7.43 -11.53 14.96
CA THR A 43 8.80 -11.09 14.72
C THR A 43 8.88 -10.15 13.51
N TYR A 44 8.19 -10.48 12.41
CA TYR A 44 8.12 -9.62 11.23
C TYR A 44 7.55 -8.23 11.55
N CYS A 45 6.56 -8.15 12.43
CA CYS A 45 5.93 -6.89 12.78
C CYS A 45 6.74 -6.04 13.77
N LYS A 46 7.64 -6.65 14.55
CA LYS A 46 8.35 -6.02 15.69
C LYS A 46 9.85 -5.83 15.47
N ASP A 47 10.45 -6.55 14.53
CA ASP A 47 11.89 -6.48 14.24
C ASP A 47 12.10 -5.93 12.83
N TRP A 48 12.33 -4.62 12.74
CA TRP A 48 12.49 -3.94 11.47
C TRP A 48 13.66 -4.48 10.63
N LYS A 49 14.76 -4.92 11.26
CA LYS A 49 15.93 -5.48 10.54
C LYS A 49 15.58 -6.77 9.84
N LYS A 50 14.92 -7.69 10.56
CA LYS A 50 14.47 -8.95 10.00
C LYS A 50 13.41 -8.74 8.93
N MET A 51 12.49 -7.79 9.14
CA MET A 51 11.50 -7.39 8.14
C MET A 51 12.19 -6.91 6.85
N ALA A 52 13.15 -5.99 6.94
CA ALA A 52 13.86 -5.44 5.79
C ALA A 52 14.69 -6.51 5.05
N GLN A 53 15.38 -7.39 5.80
CA GLN A 53 16.14 -8.50 5.23
C GLN A 53 15.25 -9.49 4.47
N ALA A 54 14.10 -9.86 5.04
CA ALA A 54 13.14 -10.75 4.39
C ALA A 54 12.54 -10.11 3.13
N ALA A 55 12.20 -8.82 3.19
CA ALA A 55 11.70 -8.07 2.04
C ALA A 55 12.73 -7.99 0.90
N ALA A 56 14.01 -7.75 1.23
CA ALA A 56 15.08 -7.73 0.25
C ALA A 56 15.34 -9.13 -0.35
N ALA A 57 15.27 -10.18 0.45
CA ALA A 57 15.38 -11.56 -0.03
C ALA A 57 14.23 -11.91 -0.99
N ALA A 58 12.99 -11.57 -0.63
CA ALA A 58 11.84 -11.76 -1.49
C ALA A 58 11.92 -10.92 -2.78
N ALA A 59 12.40 -9.70 -2.72
CA ALA A 59 12.59 -8.86 -3.91
C ALA A 59 13.57 -9.47 -4.90
N ARG A 60 14.65 -10.09 -4.41
CA ARG A 60 15.61 -10.82 -5.25
C ARG A 60 15.02 -12.10 -5.84
N GLU A 61 14.33 -12.89 -5.01
CA GLU A 61 13.71 -14.16 -5.43
C GLU A 61 12.67 -13.92 -6.54
N PHE A 62 11.80 -12.93 -6.36
CA PHE A 62 10.74 -12.61 -7.32
C PHE A 62 11.14 -11.57 -8.36
N LYS A 63 12.41 -11.15 -8.42
CA LYS A 63 12.93 -10.12 -9.33
C LYS A 63 12.03 -8.85 -9.34
N LEU A 64 11.57 -8.45 -8.15
CA LEU A 64 10.76 -7.25 -8.00
C LEU A 64 11.60 -5.99 -8.28
N ASP A 65 10.93 -4.95 -8.74
CA ASP A 65 11.59 -3.67 -9.00
C ASP A 65 11.52 -2.70 -7.80
N PHE A 66 11.20 -3.23 -6.61
CA PHE A 66 11.24 -2.51 -5.34
C PHE A 66 11.42 -3.49 -4.17
N ILE A 67 11.97 -3.01 -3.06
CA ILE A 67 11.97 -3.71 -1.77
C ILE A 67 10.75 -3.22 -0.99
N GLN A 68 9.80 -4.10 -0.70
CA GLN A 68 8.58 -3.75 0.02
C GLN A 68 8.87 -3.57 1.52
N ILE A 69 8.92 -2.35 2.01
CA ILE A 69 9.04 -2.04 3.44
C ILE A 69 7.63 -1.83 4.01
N ALA A 70 7.10 -2.87 4.61
CA ALA A 70 5.74 -2.92 5.13
C ALA A 70 5.59 -4.04 6.15
N SER A 71 4.66 -3.90 7.10
CA SER A 71 4.22 -5.02 7.94
C SER A 71 2.69 -5.08 8.03
N ASP A 72 2.10 -4.39 8.98
CA ASP A 72 0.67 -4.32 9.23
C ASP A 72 0.13 -2.88 9.12
N LEU A 73 -1.18 -2.71 9.23
CA LEU A 73 -1.87 -1.44 9.06
C LEU A 73 -2.26 -0.78 10.41
N LEU A 74 -1.64 -1.18 11.54
CA LEU A 74 -2.06 -0.75 12.88
C LEU A 74 -1.03 0.15 13.58
N ARG A 75 0.11 0.44 12.95
CA ARG A 75 1.24 1.15 13.56
C ARG A 75 0.87 2.55 14.02
N GLU A 76 0.21 3.31 13.15
CA GLU A 76 -0.24 4.67 13.46
C GLU A 76 -1.32 4.67 14.52
N ALA A 77 -2.31 3.78 14.42
CA ALA A 77 -3.39 3.66 15.40
C ALA A 77 -2.87 3.25 16.79
N GLU A 78 -1.87 2.36 16.85
CA GLU A 78 -1.17 2.02 18.10
C GLU A 78 -0.52 3.26 18.72
N GLY A 79 0.08 4.14 17.91
CA GLY A 79 0.61 5.43 18.36
C GLY A 79 -0.45 6.33 19.01
N TYR A 80 -1.68 6.29 18.52
CA TYR A 80 -2.82 7.01 19.11
C TYR A 80 -3.40 6.33 20.36
N GLY A 81 -2.94 5.11 20.70
CA GLY A 81 -3.36 4.37 21.90
C GLY A 81 -4.33 3.22 21.63
N SER A 82 -4.59 2.85 20.37
CA SER A 82 -5.32 1.63 20.05
C SER A 82 -4.52 0.41 20.51
N GLN A 83 -5.21 -0.57 21.10
CA GLN A 83 -4.56 -1.77 21.61
C GLN A 83 -4.47 -2.83 20.50
N VAL A 84 -3.26 -3.38 20.32
CA VAL A 84 -2.95 -4.34 19.28
C VAL A 84 -2.47 -5.64 19.87
N THR A 85 -3.03 -6.75 19.41
CA THR A 85 -2.59 -8.10 19.79
C THR A 85 -1.82 -8.73 18.62
N PHE A 86 -0.63 -9.25 18.92
CA PHE A 86 0.27 -9.89 17.95
C PHE A 86 0.13 -11.41 18.01
N TYR A 87 0.35 -12.05 16.86
CA TYR A 87 0.28 -13.49 16.71
C TYR A 87 1.47 -13.99 15.88
N LYS A 88 1.85 -15.25 16.09
CA LYS A 88 2.95 -15.87 15.33
C LYS A 88 2.56 -16.30 13.92
N ASP A 89 1.30 -16.62 13.69
CA ASP A 89 0.77 -17.26 12.48
C ASP A 89 -0.10 -16.36 11.62
N LYS A 90 -0.49 -15.19 12.12
CA LYS A 90 -1.33 -14.21 11.40
C LYS A 90 -0.95 -12.77 11.74
N LEU A 91 -1.43 -11.84 10.91
CA LEU A 91 -1.24 -10.40 11.15
C LEU A 91 -1.90 -9.96 12.47
N PRO A 92 -1.36 -8.93 13.12
CA PRO A 92 -1.93 -8.39 14.35
C PRO A 92 -3.34 -7.86 14.12
N THR A 93 -4.13 -7.89 15.18
CA THR A 93 -5.49 -7.36 15.19
C THR A 93 -5.64 -6.28 16.24
N MET A 94 -6.46 -5.27 15.94
CA MET A 94 -6.87 -4.31 16.94
C MET A 94 -7.87 -4.98 17.90
N THR A 95 -7.65 -4.82 19.19
CA THR A 95 -8.51 -5.37 20.26
C THR A 95 -9.30 -4.30 20.96
N ARG A 96 -8.85 -3.04 20.91
CA ARG A 96 -9.56 -1.88 21.46
C ARG A 96 -9.16 -0.62 20.69
N ALA A 97 -10.12 0.15 20.23
CA ALA A 97 -9.92 1.45 19.61
C ALA A 97 -9.45 2.50 20.67
N ALA A 98 -8.70 3.49 20.20
CA ALA A 98 -8.23 4.60 21.04
C ALA A 98 -9.38 5.54 21.46
N LEU A 99 -10.34 5.77 20.55
CA LEU A 99 -11.53 6.55 20.78
C LEU A 99 -12.72 5.62 21.02
N SER A 100 -13.37 5.73 22.20
CA SER A 100 -14.65 5.05 22.47
C SER A 100 -15.83 5.80 21.88
N ASP A 101 -15.69 7.11 21.74
CA ASP A 101 -16.69 8.02 21.17
C ASP A 101 -15.99 9.08 20.33
N ILE A 102 -16.59 9.49 19.20
CA ILE A 102 -15.98 10.46 18.28
C ILE A 102 -15.90 11.88 18.91
N SER A 103 -16.77 12.20 19.87
CA SER A 103 -16.71 13.47 20.63
C SER A 103 -15.39 13.66 21.39
N GLU A 104 -14.66 12.55 21.64
CA GLU A 104 -13.33 12.61 22.27
C GLU A 104 -12.21 13.04 21.30
N VAL A 105 -12.52 13.31 20.03
CA VAL A 105 -11.51 13.66 19.00
C VAL A 105 -10.66 14.86 19.42
N ASP A 106 -11.19 15.76 20.22
CA ASP A 106 -10.49 16.95 20.70
C ASP A 106 -9.29 16.67 21.59
N ARG A 107 -9.19 15.47 22.17
CA ARG A 107 -8.01 15.03 22.93
C ARG A 107 -6.83 14.59 22.06
N LEU A 108 -7.09 14.26 20.79
CA LEU A 108 -6.05 13.84 19.86
C LEU A 108 -5.31 15.04 19.27
N ARG A 109 -4.05 14.80 18.90
CA ARG A 109 -3.20 15.73 18.16
C ARG A 109 -2.41 14.94 17.12
N PRO A 110 -1.97 15.57 16.03
CA PRO A 110 -1.01 14.93 15.11
C PRO A 110 0.24 14.48 15.88
N LEU A 111 0.68 13.27 15.60
CA LEU A 111 1.86 12.68 16.22
C LEU A 111 3.08 12.85 15.31
N LYS A 112 4.27 12.83 15.91
CA LYS A 112 5.52 12.73 15.17
C LYS A 112 5.87 11.26 14.94
N ALA A 113 6.23 10.89 13.72
CA ALA A 113 6.58 9.51 13.39
C ALA A 113 7.67 8.94 14.30
N LYS A 114 8.66 9.76 14.69
CA LYS A 114 9.74 9.38 15.61
C LYS A 114 9.26 9.01 17.02
N ASP A 115 8.08 9.47 17.41
CA ASP A 115 7.49 9.20 18.72
C ASP A 115 6.59 7.95 18.70
N ILE A 116 6.43 7.31 17.53
CA ILE A 116 5.71 6.04 17.32
C ILE A 116 6.75 4.97 16.93
N PRO A 117 7.26 4.18 17.90
CA PRO A 117 8.41 3.30 17.63
C PRO A 117 8.24 2.39 16.44
N ARG A 118 7.11 1.67 16.33
CA ARG A 118 6.86 0.76 15.22
C ARG A 118 6.64 1.46 13.87
N LEU A 119 6.19 2.72 13.86
CA LEU A 119 6.13 3.52 12.63
C LEU A 119 7.53 3.96 12.21
N TYR A 120 8.35 4.42 13.16
CA TYR A 120 9.73 4.83 12.89
C TYR A 120 10.63 3.65 12.48
N ASP A 121 10.31 2.43 12.90
CA ASP A 121 10.92 1.20 12.42
C ASP A 121 10.89 1.08 10.88
N LEU A 122 9.84 1.58 10.23
CA LEU A 122 9.77 1.60 8.75
C LEU A 122 10.78 2.59 8.15
N VAL A 123 11.08 3.69 8.85
CA VAL A 123 12.10 4.66 8.41
C VAL A 123 13.49 4.04 8.48
N GLU A 124 13.79 3.34 9.58
CA GLU A 124 15.07 2.63 9.77
C GLU A 124 15.23 1.47 8.76
N ALA A 125 14.15 0.70 8.55
CA ALA A 125 14.13 -0.37 7.55
C ALA A 125 14.36 0.15 6.13
N ALA A 126 13.73 1.28 5.78
CA ALA A 126 13.90 1.92 4.49
C ALA A 126 15.34 2.46 4.31
N GLN A 127 15.90 3.09 5.34
CA GLN A 127 17.28 3.57 5.32
C GLN A 127 18.26 2.41 5.10
N TRP A 128 18.04 1.27 5.77
CA TRP A 128 18.84 0.07 5.54
C TRP A 128 18.70 -0.43 4.09
N ALA A 129 17.46 -0.49 3.55
CA ALA A 129 17.19 -0.97 2.21
C ALA A 129 17.75 -0.05 1.10
N LEU A 130 17.95 1.24 1.36
CA LEU A 130 18.59 2.18 0.42
C LEU A 130 20.07 1.81 0.12
N SER A 131 20.72 1.00 0.96
CA SER A 131 22.06 0.49 0.70
C SER A 131 22.12 -0.54 -0.42
N ASP A 132 20.99 -1.10 -0.85
CA ASP A 132 20.95 -2.01 -2.01
C ASP A 132 21.29 -1.22 -3.29
N PRO A 133 22.28 -1.68 -4.09
CA PRO A 133 22.72 -0.92 -5.26
C PRO A 133 21.71 -0.93 -6.41
N ASP A 134 20.86 -1.94 -6.50
CA ASP A 134 20.07 -2.24 -7.68
C ASP A 134 18.56 -2.00 -7.50
N VAL A 135 18.07 -2.02 -6.26
CA VAL A 135 16.64 -1.96 -5.94
C VAL A 135 16.39 -0.87 -4.89
N ASP A 136 15.44 0.04 -5.15
CA ASP A 136 15.02 1.05 -4.17
C ASP A 136 13.89 0.50 -3.24
N PRO A 137 13.81 0.94 -1.99
CA PRO A 137 12.66 0.64 -1.15
C PRO A 137 11.40 1.39 -1.62
N MET A 138 10.25 0.74 -1.47
CA MET A 138 8.92 1.36 -1.52
C MET A 138 8.25 1.12 -0.15
N VAL A 139 7.98 2.21 0.56
CA VAL A 139 7.57 2.16 1.97
C VAL A 139 6.06 2.29 2.08
N LEU A 140 5.45 1.42 2.87
CA LEU A 140 4.03 1.50 3.19
C LEU A 140 3.75 2.66 4.16
N ALA A 141 2.83 3.53 3.78
CA ALA A 141 2.10 4.44 4.67
C ALA A 141 0.63 4.00 4.73
N VAL A 142 0.03 3.96 5.91
CA VAL A 142 -1.38 3.64 6.01
C VAL A 142 -2.21 4.86 5.66
N GLY A 143 -3.25 4.66 4.84
CA GLY A 143 -4.12 5.75 4.43
C GLY A 143 -4.99 6.26 5.57
N PRO A 144 -5.36 7.56 5.54
CA PRO A 144 -6.01 8.22 6.67
C PRO A 144 -7.36 7.61 7.05
N MET A 145 -8.12 7.09 6.09
CA MET A 145 -9.39 6.45 6.39
C MET A 145 -9.21 5.15 7.18
N THR A 146 -8.19 4.37 6.83
CA THR A 146 -7.83 3.14 7.56
C THR A 146 -7.27 3.46 8.95
N VAL A 147 -6.43 4.50 9.08
CA VAL A 147 -5.93 4.93 10.39
C VAL A 147 -7.09 5.40 11.28
N ALA A 148 -7.97 6.26 10.75
CA ALA A 148 -9.14 6.73 11.48
C ALA A 148 -10.06 5.58 11.92
N GLY A 149 -10.32 4.61 11.02
CA GLY A 149 -11.08 3.40 11.34
C GLY A 149 -10.42 2.55 12.43
N ASN A 150 -9.08 2.47 12.45
CA ASN A 150 -8.35 1.76 13.50
C ASN A 150 -8.25 2.56 14.82
N VAL A 151 -8.45 3.88 14.79
CA VAL A 151 -8.46 4.75 15.98
C VAL A 151 -9.84 4.78 16.63
N ARG A 152 -10.92 4.77 15.85
CA ARG A 152 -12.31 4.90 16.35
C ARG A 152 -13.08 3.57 16.38
N GLY A 153 -12.73 2.64 15.52
CA GLY A 153 -13.55 1.49 15.14
C GLY A 153 -14.16 1.75 13.75
N VAL A 154 -14.00 0.78 12.83
CA VAL A 154 -14.41 0.99 11.42
C VAL A 154 -15.92 1.19 11.32
N GLU A 155 -16.71 0.33 11.99
CA GLU A 155 -18.18 0.40 11.96
C GLU A 155 -18.68 1.70 12.59
N ASP A 156 -18.16 2.05 13.76
CA ASP A 156 -18.52 3.28 14.44
C ASP A 156 -18.17 4.54 13.62
N LEU A 157 -16.98 4.56 12.98
CA LEU A 157 -16.57 5.65 12.10
C LEU A 157 -17.54 5.84 10.93
N MET A 158 -18.08 4.75 10.35
CA MET A 158 -19.06 4.83 9.27
C MET A 158 -20.37 5.48 9.73
N VAL A 159 -20.80 5.19 10.95
CA VAL A 159 -21.99 5.83 11.58
C VAL A 159 -21.70 7.30 11.89
N ASP A 160 -20.57 7.56 12.54
CA ASP A 160 -20.15 8.92 12.92
C ASP A 160 -20.04 9.86 11.71
N MET A 161 -19.62 9.33 10.53
CA MET A 161 -19.58 10.13 9.30
C MET A 161 -20.93 10.68 8.86
N LEU A 162 -22.03 10.06 9.29
CA LEU A 162 -23.40 10.53 9.03
C LEU A 162 -23.89 11.47 10.13
N ASP A 163 -23.62 11.12 11.39
CA ASP A 163 -24.17 11.78 12.56
C ASP A 163 -23.28 12.96 13.04
N GLU A 164 -21.97 12.81 12.99
CA GLU A 164 -20.96 13.76 13.49
C GLU A 164 -19.87 14.07 12.44
N PRO A 165 -20.24 14.56 11.24
CA PRO A 165 -19.33 14.72 10.11
C PRO A 165 -18.12 15.62 10.41
N GLU A 166 -18.30 16.68 11.17
CA GLU A 166 -17.24 17.63 11.52
C GLU A 166 -16.15 16.99 12.41
N ALA A 167 -16.57 16.15 13.35
CA ALA A 167 -15.65 15.40 14.20
C ALA A 167 -14.85 14.36 13.39
N CYS A 168 -15.50 13.73 12.40
CA CYS A 168 -14.82 12.81 11.48
C CYS A 168 -13.83 13.53 10.56
N GLU A 169 -14.17 14.68 10.00
CA GLU A 169 -13.25 15.51 9.23
C GLU A 169 -12.02 15.88 10.05
N LYS A 170 -12.23 16.28 11.31
CA LYS A 170 -11.15 16.59 12.25
C LYS A 170 -10.26 15.38 12.54
N LEU A 171 -10.84 14.19 12.77
CA LEU A 171 -10.06 12.96 12.97
C LEU A 171 -9.20 12.65 11.74
N LEU A 172 -9.79 12.72 10.54
CA LEU A 172 -9.07 12.49 9.28
C LEU A 172 -7.92 13.49 9.08
N ASP A 173 -8.12 14.75 9.41
CA ASP A 173 -7.06 15.76 9.37
C ASP A 173 -5.91 15.45 10.33
N ILE A 174 -6.23 15.10 11.59
CA ILE A 174 -5.24 14.77 12.62
C ILE A 174 -4.38 13.58 12.18
N VAL A 175 -5.00 12.49 11.73
CA VAL A 175 -4.26 11.30 11.32
C VAL A 175 -3.48 11.52 10.02
N SER A 176 -4.03 12.34 9.09
CA SER A 176 -3.31 12.69 7.87
C SER A 176 -2.05 13.50 8.15
N ASP A 177 -2.07 14.42 9.11
CA ASP A 177 -0.90 15.20 9.51
C ASP A 177 0.22 14.32 10.09
N THR A 178 -0.13 13.24 10.83
CA THR A 178 0.84 12.22 11.24
C THR A 178 1.45 11.50 10.03
N THR A 179 0.63 11.16 9.03
CA THR A 179 1.12 10.56 7.78
C THR A 179 2.06 11.51 7.02
N LEU A 180 1.77 12.82 7.00
CA LEU A 180 2.67 13.82 6.39
C LEU A 180 4.02 13.89 7.10
N ASP A 181 4.04 13.86 8.44
CA ASP A 181 5.29 13.84 9.22
C ASP A 181 6.11 12.58 8.92
N PHE A 182 5.45 11.42 8.88
CA PHE A 182 6.10 10.16 8.50
C PHE A 182 6.72 10.20 7.10
N ILE A 183 5.99 10.70 6.11
CA ILE A 183 6.49 10.87 4.74
C ILE A 183 7.67 11.84 4.69
N SER A 184 7.65 12.89 5.50
CA SER A 184 8.78 13.83 5.62
C SER A 184 10.03 13.14 6.18
N CYS A 185 9.88 12.31 7.22
CA CYS A 185 10.99 11.51 7.75
C CYS A 185 11.57 10.56 6.68
N LEU A 186 10.74 9.95 5.86
CA LEU A 186 11.19 9.09 4.76
C LEU A 186 11.97 9.90 3.69
N ALA A 187 11.47 11.08 3.33
CA ALA A 187 12.13 11.97 2.38
C ALA A 187 13.52 12.43 2.87
N GLU A 188 13.65 12.76 4.15
CA GLU A 188 14.92 13.15 4.79
C GLU A 188 15.95 12.02 4.72
N LYS A 189 15.52 10.75 4.70
CA LYS A 189 16.40 9.59 4.52
C LYS A 189 16.71 9.28 3.04
N GLY A 190 16.10 9.99 2.10
CA GLY A 190 16.30 9.80 0.66
C GLY A 190 15.40 8.74 0.02
N VAL A 191 14.31 8.33 0.69
CA VAL A 191 13.29 7.44 0.12
C VAL A 191 12.58 8.15 -1.04
N LYS A 192 12.43 7.44 -2.17
CA LYS A 192 11.84 8.00 -3.39
C LYS A 192 10.42 7.50 -3.65
N TYR A 193 10.02 6.37 -3.06
CA TYR A 193 8.77 5.71 -3.34
C TYR A 193 7.99 5.42 -2.06
N VAL A 194 6.75 5.90 -2.02
CA VAL A 194 5.81 5.64 -0.92
C VAL A 194 4.53 5.03 -1.49
N TYR A 195 4.07 4.00 -0.86
CA TYR A 195 2.87 3.25 -1.18
C TYR A 195 1.83 3.50 -0.09
N VAL A 196 0.77 4.24 -0.42
CA VAL A 196 -0.36 4.48 0.50
C VAL A 196 -1.37 3.37 0.34
N ALA A 197 -1.65 2.63 1.42
CA ALA A 197 -2.71 1.62 1.43
C ALA A 197 -3.86 2.08 2.33
N ASP A 198 -5.05 2.20 1.75
CA ASP A 198 -6.26 2.67 2.44
C ASP A 198 -7.48 1.77 2.18
N PRO A 199 -7.45 0.50 2.64
CA PRO A 199 -8.53 -0.45 2.39
C PRO A 199 -9.89 0.03 2.93
N VAL A 200 -9.94 0.74 4.06
CA VAL A 200 -11.21 1.23 4.64
C VAL A 200 -11.89 2.26 3.73
N ALA A 201 -11.13 2.95 2.89
CA ALA A 201 -11.67 3.90 1.92
C ALA A 201 -12.56 3.26 0.83
N SER A 202 -12.51 1.93 0.67
CA SER A 202 -13.42 1.21 -0.25
C SER A 202 -14.81 0.98 0.32
N LEU A 203 -15.00 1.15 1.62
CA LEU A 203 -16.28 0.86 2.31
C LEU A 203 -17.27 2.01 2.19
N VAL A 204 -16.83 3.17 1.72
CA VAL A 204 -17.69 4.35 1.61
C VAL A 204 -18.20 4.58 0.19
N SER A 205 -19.37 5.24 0.06
CA SER A 205 -19.89 5.62 -1.25
C SER A 205 -18.98 6.62 -1.97
N PRO A 206 -19.07 6.75 -3.31
CA PRO A 206 -18.29 7.75 -4.04
C PRO A 206 -18.51 9.18 -3.57
N ALA A 207 -19.72 9.51 -3.08
CA ALA A 207 -20.03 10.84 -2.54
C ALA A 207 -19.31 11.07 -1.21
N VAL A 208 -19.32 10.09 -0.31
CA VAL A 208 -18.60 10.14 0.97
C VAL A 208 -17.10 10.16 0.74
N TYR A 209 -16.58 9.36 -0.19
CA TYR A 209 -15.18 9.41 -0.58
C TYR A 209 -14.79 10.83 -1.04
N GLY A 210 -15.59 11.42 -1.93
CA GLY A 210 -15.32 12.76 -2.45
C GLY A 210 -15.33 13.85 -1.37
N LYS A 211 -16.20 13.72 -0.37
CA LYS A 211 -16.32 14.68 0.73
C LYS A 211 -15.21 14.52 1.77
N PHE A 212 -14.95 13.31 2.25
CA PHE A 212 -14.10 13.07 3.42
C PHE A 212 -12.69 12.57 3.05
N VAL A 213 -12.57 11.61 2.10
CA VAL A 213 -11.33 10.90 1.86
C VAL A 213 -10.46 11.59 0.81
N PHE A 214 -11.08 12.04 -0.28
CA PHE A 214 -10.35 12.70 -1.37
C PHE A 214 -9.53 13.91 -0.91
N PRO A 215 -10.04 14.83 -0.04
CA PRO A 215 -9.26 15.97 0.42
C PRO A 215 -7.98 15.57 1.18
N VAL A 216 -8.06 14.59 2.08
CA VAL A 216 -6.90 14.15 2.87
C VAL A 216 -5.94 13.30 2.04
N HIS A 217 -6.41 12.48 1.11
CA HIS A 217 -5.55 11.85 0.12
C HIS A 217 -4.83 12.89 -0.74
N LYS A 218 -5.56 13.89 -1.27
CA LYS A 218 -4.96 14.96 -2.08
C LYS A 218 -3.87 15.70 -1.32
N LYS A 219 -4.10 16.04 -0.05
CA LYS A 219 -3.12 16.66 0.87
C LYS A 219 -1.83 15.82 0.95
N ILE A 220 -1.95 14.49 1.09
CA ILE A 220 -0.83 13.56 1.15
C ILE A 220 -0.04 13.55 -0.17
N TYR A 221 -0.71 13.41 -1.32
CA TYR A 221 -0.04 13.35 -2.62
C TYR A 221 0.58 14.69 -3.03
N ASP A 222 -0.04 15.82 -2.66
CA ASP A 222 0.57 17.14 -2.85
C ASP A 222 1.82 17.33 -1.99
N HIS A 223 1.83 16.78 -0.78
CA HIS A 223 3.01 16.78 0.08
C HIS A 223 4.13 15.90 -0.49
N MET A 224 3.83 14.68 -0.92
CA MET A 224 4.79 13.81 -1.61
C MET A 224 5.41 14.52 -2.83
N LYS A 225 4.58 15.17 -3.65
CA LYS A 225 5.05 15.93 -4.82
C LYS A 225 6.03 17.04 -4.44
N LYS A 226 5.76 17.78 -3.36
CA LYS A 226 6.67 18.84 -2.85
C LYS A 226 8.01 18.27 -2.41
N LEU A 227 8.02 17.05 -1.88
CA LEU A 227 9.22 16.35 -1.42
C LEU A 227 9.93 15.55 -2.51
N GLY A 228 9.39 15.52 -3.73
CA GLY A 228 9.95 14.72 -4.83
C GLY A 228 9.74 13.20 -4.67
N ILE A 229 8.78 12.79 -3.83
CA ILE A 229 8.43 11.39 -3.64
C ILE A 229 7.40 10.96 -4.69
N THR A 230 7.63 9.81 -5.29
CA THR A 230 6.69 9.13 -6.18
C THR A 230 5.69 8.32 -5.35
N GLY A 231 4.42 8.69 -5.44
CA GLY A 231 3.35 8.04 -4.69
C GLY A 231 2.66 6.94 -5.48
N ARG A 232 2.34 5.83 -4.81
CA ARG A 232 1.45 4.77 -5.26
C ARG A 232 0.24 4.70 -4.32
N LEU A 233 -0.98 4.55 -4.86
CA LEU A 233 -2.20 4.37 -4.07
C LEU A 233 -2.72 2.95 -4.26
N HIS A 234 -3.12 2.33 -3.15
CA HIS A 234 -3.86 1.07 -3.12
C HIS A 234 -5.14 1.21 -2.29
N VAL A 235 -6.25 0.97 -2.92
CA VAL A 235 -7.55 0.81 -2.25
C VAL A 235 -8.13 -0.51 -2.74
N CYS A 236 -8.31 -1.49 -1.83
CA CYS A 236 -8.85 -2.81 -2.16
C CYS A 236 -10.33 -2.74 -2.55
N GLY A 237 -10.80 -3.78 -3.24
CA GLY A 237 -12.21 -3.98 -3.52
C GLY A 237 -12.74 -3.19 -4.73
N ASN A 238 -14.04 -3.10 -4.86
CA ASN A 238 -14.67 -2.43 -6.01
C ASN A 238 -14.57 -0.91 -5.91
N THR A 239 -13.52 -0.37 -6.51
CA THR A 239 -13.24 1.08 -6.56
C THR A 239 -13.75 1.77 -7.81
N SER A 240 -14.59 1.13 -8.63
CA SER A 240 -15.11 1.69 -9.90
C SER A 240 -15.69 3.10 -9.73
N GLY A 241 -16.45 3.33 -8.65
CA GLY A 241 -17.08 4.62 -8.39
C GLY A 241 -16.13 5.75 -7.97
N ILE A 242 -14.90 5.40 -7.56
CA ILE A 242 -13.92 6.39 -7.06
C ILE A 242 -12.72 6.58 -7.98
N ILE A 243 -12.61 5.85 -9.11
CA ILE A 243 -11.48 5.98 -10.04
C ILE A 243 -11.26 7.44 -10.49
N LYS A 244 -12.34 8.19 -10.74
CA LYS A 244 -12.24 9.62 -11.10
C LYS A 244 -11.52 10.46 -10.05
N TYR A 245 -11.67 10.10 -8.77
CA TYR A 245 -11.01 10.79 -7.66
C TYR A 245 -9.56 10.31 -7.52
N THR A 246 -9.35 8.98 -7.48
CA THR A 246 -8.03 8.40 -7.25
C THR A 246 -7.04 8.76 -8.38
N SER A 247 -7.49 8.80 -9.63
CA SER A 247 -6.67 9.25 -10.77
C SER A 247 -6.35 10.75 -10.74
N ALA A 248 -7.12 11.57 -10.02
CA ALA A 248 -6.90 13.02 -9.91
C ALA A 248 -6.00 13.44 -8.73
N LEU A 249 -5.56 12.49 -7.88
CA LEU A 249 -4.74 12.78 -6.71
C LEU A 249 -3.33 13.30 -7.05
N GLY A 250 -2.79 12.90 -8.20
CA GLY A 250 -1.39 13.09 -8.54
C GLY A 250 -0.49 11.93 -8.12
N ALA A 251 -1.09 10.79 -7.75
CA ALA A 251 -0.37 9.53 -7.59
C ALA A 251 0.23 9.10 -8.94
N ALA A 252 1.47 8.62 -8.96
CA ALA A 252 2.09 8.10 -10.16
C ALA A 252 1.51 6.74 -10.58
N ILE A 253 1.10 5.94 -9.57
CA ILE A 253 0.54 4.61 -9.74
C ILE A 253 -0.73 4.50 -8.89
N VAL A 254 -1.81 3.96 -9.46
CA VAL A 254 -3.03 3.60 -8.75
C VAL A 254 -3.30 2.12 -8.99
N ASP A 255 -3.40 1.37 -7.89
CA ASP A 255 -3.75 -0.05 -7.94
C ASP A 255 -5.26 -0.21 -8.18
N VAL A 256 -5.60 -1.18 -8.99
CA VAL A 256 -6.98 -1.52 -9.36
C VAL A 256 -7.23 -2.98 -9.01
N ASP A 257 -8.21 -3.23 -8.18
CA ASP A 257 -8.62 -4.58 -7.76
C ASP A 257 -9.30 -5.35 -8.92
N HIS A 258 -9.29 -6.68 -8.85
CA HIS A 258 -9.92 -7.56 -9.84
C HIS A 258 -11.42 -7.31 -10.02
N LEU A 259 -12.09 -6.73 -9.02
CA LEU A 259 -13.51 -6.37 -9.06
C LEU A 259 -13.84 -5.17 -9.95
N VAL A 260 -12.82 -4.50 -10.51
CA VAL A 260 -12.97 -3.30 -11.33
C VAL A 260 -12.74 -3.65 -12.80
N ASP A 261 -13.59 -3.16 -13.69
CA ASP A 261 -13.33 -3.21 -15.13
C ASP A 261 -12.11 -2.34 -15.47
N PHE A 262 -11.01 -3.02 -15.83
CA PHE A 262 -9.72 -2.36 -16.03
C PHE A 262 -9.72 -1.43 -17.26
N ARG A 263 -10.47 -1.78 -18.31
CA ARG A 263 -10.60 -0.95 -19.51
C ARG A 263 -11.33 0.35 -19.17
N GLN A 264 -12.47 0.25 -18.50
CA GLN A 264 -13.23 1.41 -18.06
C GLN A 264 -12.40 2.28 -17.08
N ALA A 265 -11.64 1.66 -16.20
CA ALA A 265 -10.74 2.38 -15.28
C ALA A 265 -9.67 3.17 -16.05
N LEU A 266 -9.07 2.60 -17.12
CA LEU A 266 -8.11 3.29 -17.97
C LEU A 266 -8.73 4.49 -18.71
N GLU A 267 -9.95 4.34 -19.23
CA GLU A 267 -10.68 5.43 -19.87
C GLU A 267 -10.93 6.60 -18.90
N ILE A 268 -11.36 6.29 -17.66
CA ILE A 268 -11.61 7.31 -16.63
C ILE A 268 -10.31 7.96 -16.15
N ALA A 269 -9.24 7.17 -15.99
CA ALA A 269 -7.93 7.68 -15.57
C ALA A 269 -7.31 8.61 -16.62
N ASP A 270 -7.60 8.40 -17.91
CA ASP A 270 -7.21 9.28 -19.02
C ASP A 270 -5.71 9.66 -18.99
N GLY A 271 -4.86 8.68 -18.71
CA GLY A 271 -3.40 8.86 -18.66
C GLY A 271 -2.85 9.68 -17.49
N LYS A 272 -3.69 10.11 -16.55
CA LYS A 272 -3.27 10.92 -15.39
C LYS A 272 -2.36 10.17 -14.41
N CYS A 273 -2.47 8.84 -14.38
CA CYS A 273 -1.64 7.94 -13.59
C CYS A 273 -1.43 6.62 -14.34
N LEU A 274 -0.44 5.83 -13.89
CA LEU A 274 -0.35 4.42 -14.28
C LEU A 274 -1.37 3.61 -13.48
N LEU A 275 -2.19 2.81 -14.16
CA LEU A 275 -2.96 1.78 -13.49
C LEU A 275 -2.14 0.49 -13.35
N ASN A 276 -2.24 -0.14 -12.19
CA ASN A 276 -1.60 -1.40 -11.87
C ASN A 276 -2.67 -2.37 -11.32
N GLY A 277 -2.83 -3.49 -11.92
CA GLY A 277 -3.85 -4.50 -11.58
C GLY A 277 -4.13 -5.32 -12.83
N ASN A 278 -5.22 -6.03 -12.93
CA ASN A 278 -6.26 -6.36 -11.95
C ASN A 278 -6.46 -7.89 -11.93
N ILE A 279 -5.32 -8.60 -11.90
CA ILE A 279 -5.35 -10.07 -11.83
C ILE A 279 -5.91 -10.48 -10.47
N ASP A 280 -6.82 -11.46 -10.44
CA ASP A 280 -7.37 -11.97 -9.19
C ASP A 280 -6.29 -12.71 -8.39
N PRO A 281 -5.90 -12.20 -7.19
CA PRO A 281 -4.85 -12.81 -6.39
C PRO A 281 -5.23 -14.19 -5.84
N VAL A 282 -6.50 -14.55 -5.84
CA VAL A 282 -7.01 -15.84 -5.37
C VAL A 282 -7.29 -16.76 -6.54
N ALA A 283 -8.20 -16.37 -7.45
CA ALA A 283 -8.65 -17.24 -8.54
C ALA A 283 -7.55 -17.47 -9.58
N ASP A 284 -6.77 -16.45 -9.93
CA ASP A 284 -5.78 -16.52 -11.00
C ASP A 284 -4.34 -16.80 -10.51
N VAL A 285 -4.08 -16.67 -9.19
CA VAL A 285 -2.72 -16.84 -8.65
C VAL A 285 -2.65 -17.92 -7.58
N TYR A 286 -3.50 -17.84 -6.54
CA TYR A 286 -3.38 -18.73 -5.39
C TYR A 286 -3.92 -20.14 -5.66
N THR A 287 -5.07 -20.26 -6.34
CA THR A 287 -5.76 -21.56 -6.56
C THR A 287 -5.38 -22.22 -7.87
N CYS A 288 -4.56 -21.58 -8.71
CA CYS A 288 -4.20 -22.05 -10.04
C CYS A 288 -2.72 -22.37 -10.18
N ASP A 289 -2.38 -23.00 -11.30
CA ASP A 289 -0.99 -23.26 -11.69
C ASP A 289 -0.38 -22.06 -12.45
N ALA A 290 0.92 -22.16 -12.72
CA ALA A 290 1.68 -21.12 -13.40
C ALA A 290 1.18 -20.86 -14.84
N ALA A 291 0.67 -21.89 -15.53
CA ALA A 291 0.18 -21.74 -16.90
C ALA A 291 -1.11 -20.90 -16.94
N HIS A 292 -2.02 -21.14 -16.01
CA HIS A 292 -3.24 -20.34 -15.86
C HIS A 292 -2.91 -18.88 -15.50
N THR A 293 -2.04 -18.65 -14.49
CA THR A 293 -1.64 -17.29 -14.11
C THR A 293 -1.02 -16.53 -15.29
N ARG A 294 -0.15 -17.20 -16.07
CA ARG A 294 0.42 -16.61 -17.29
C ARG A 294 -0.66 -16.20 -18.27
N GLN A 295 -1.63 -17.08 -18.55
CA GLN A 295 -2.71 -16.80 -19.47
C GLN A 295 -3.56 -15.63 -19.01
N ALA A 296 -3.93 -15.55 -17.72
CA ALA A 296 -4.69 -14.44 -17.15
C ALA A 296 -3.95 -13.08 -17.35
N ILE A 297 -2.64 -13.03 -17.14
CA ILE A 297 -1.82 -11.83 -17.37
C ILE A 297 -1.82 -11.45 -18.85
N LEU A 298 -1.64 -12.42 -19.74
CA LEU A 298 -1.63 -12.17 -21.21
C LEU A 298 -3.00 -11.69 -21.70
N ASP A 299 -4.08 -12.25 -21.19
CA ASP A 299 -5.45 -11.84 -21.54
C ASP A 299 -5.73 -10.41 -21.06
N ALA A 300 -5.35 -10.08 -19.81
CA ALA A 300 -5.45 -8.72 -19.30
C ALA A 300 -4.62 -7.73 -20.15
N ALA A 301 -3.40 -8.07 -20.49
CA ALA A 301 -2.53 -7.24 -21.32
C ALA A 301 -3.05 -7.05 -22.74
N SER A 302 -3.62 -8.10 -23.35
CA SER A 302 -4.17 -8.06 -24.71
C SER A 302 -5.47 -7.28 -24.77
N SER A 303 -6.27 -7.27 -23.70
CA SER A 303 -7.54 -6.54 -23.62
C SER A 303 -7.37 -5.03 -23.77
N VAL A 304 -6.17 -4.49 -23.50
CA VAL A 304 -5.84 -3.06 -23.50
C VAL A 304 -4.52 -2.77 -24.23
N SER A 305 -4.37 -3.33 -25.40
CA SER A 305 -3.12 -3.49 -26.19
C SER A 305 -2.24 -2.25 -26.38
N ASN A 306 -2.77 -1.04 -26.22
CA ASN A 306 -2.02 0.21 -26.37
C ASN A 306 -1.91 1.03 -25.07
N ALA A 307 -2.39 0.51 -23.96
CA ALA A 307 -2.34 1.24 -22.71
C ALA A 307 -1.00 1.06 -21.99
N ARG A 308 -0.50 2.16 -21.45
CA ARG A 308 0.62 2.15 -20.53
C ARG A 308 0.11 1.77 -19.13
N ALA A 309 0.16 0.47 -18.83
CA ALA A 309 -0.35 -0.11 -17.59
C ALA A 309 0.55 -1.25 -17.09
N LEU A 310 0.38 -1.63 -15.84
CA LEU A 310 1.01 -2.80 -15.23
C LEU A 310 -0.06 -3.85 -14.95
N PHE A 311 0.25 -5.12 -15.25
CA PHE A 311 -0.68 -6.25 -15.10
C PHE A 311 -0.16 -7.14 -13.97
N MET A 312 -0.62 -6.87 -12.76
CA MET A 312 -0.20 -7.52 -11.53
C MET A 312 -1.44 -7.97 -10.76
N PRO A 313 -1.30 -8.82 -9.73
CA PRO A 313 -2.41 -9.06 -8.81
C PRO A 313 -2.94 -7.73 -8.26
N GLY A 314 -4.25 -7.54 -8.33
CA GLY A 314 -4.93 -6.30 -7.92
C GLY A 314 -4.86 -6.03 -6.41
N CYS A 315 -4.47 -7.03 -5.63
CA CYS A 315 -4.25 -6.95 -4.20
C CYS A 315 -3.04 -7.79 -3.78
N ARG A 316 -2.67 -7.73 -2.49
CA ARG A 316 -1.57 -8.52 -1.93
C ARG A 316 -1.81 -10.03 -2.13
N LEU A 317 -0.73 -10.76 -2.33
CA LEU A 317 -0.80 -12.21 -2.43
C LEU A 317 -1.11 -12.86 -1.07
N ASN A 318 -1.83 -13.98 -1.11
CA ASN A 318 -2.02 -14.82 0.07
C ASN A 318 -0.65 -15.36 0.53
N PRO A 319 -0.30 -15.32 1.84
CA PRO A 319 0.96 -15.85 2.34
C PRO A 319 1.24 -17.32 1.98
N ALA A 320 0.19 -18.09 1.69
CA ALA A 320 0.32 -19.49 1.31
C ALA A 320 0.42 -19.72 -0.22
N PHE A 321 0.50 -18.66 -1.04
CA PHE A 321 0.60 -18.83 -2.51
C PHE A 321 1.80 -19.70 -2.90
N ALA A 322 1.63 -20.48 -3.97
CA ALA A 322 2.66 -21.40 -4.42
C ALA A 322 3.83 -20.62 -5.05
N ILE A 323 5.06 -20.90 -4.62
CA ILE A 323 6.29 -20.29 -5.16
C ILE A 323 6.42 -20.56 -6.67
N ASN A 324 5.87 -21.67 -7.15
CA ASN A 324 5.92 -22.05 -8.57
C ASN A 324 5.18 -21.09 -9.50
N THR A 325 4.21 -20.31 -8.99
CA THR A 325 3.50 -19.27 -9.75
C THR A 325 4.32 -17.98 -9.86
N SER A 326 5.33 -17.82 -9.03
CA SER A 326 6.16 -16.60 -8.99
C SER A 326 7.02 -16.39 -10.23
N SER A 327 7.43 -17.47 -10.91
CA SER A 327 8.24 -17.36 -12.14
C SER A 327 7.47 -16.68 -13.27
N VAL A 328 6.17 -16.88 -13.33
CA VAL A 328 5.29 -16.32 -14.36
C VAL A 328 4.99 -14.84 -14.13
N LEU A 329 4.98 -14.41 -12.88
CA LEU A 329 4.80 -13.00 -12.53
C LEU A 329 6.03 -12.14 -12.87
N GLN A 330 7.11 -12.78 -13.38
CA GLN A 330 8.39 -12.15 -13.74
C GLN A 330 8.56 -11.93 -15.25
N GLU A 331 7.74 -12.59 -16.07
CA GLU A 331 7.75 -12.50 -17.55
C GLU A 331 6.86 -11.39 -18.08
#